data_02550873d0ede85aab96a0ca6a06f7c9
#
_entry.id   02550873d0ede85aab96a0ca6a06f7c9
#
_cell.length_a   1.000
_cell.length_b   1.000
_cell.length_c   1.000
_cell.angle_alpha   90.00
_cell.angle_beta   90.00
_cell.angle_gamma   90.00
#
_symmetry.space_group_name_H-M   'P 1'
#
loop_
_entity.id
_entity.type
_entity.pdbx_description
1 polymer ?
#
loop_
_entity_poly.entity_id
_entity_poly.type
_entity_poly.pdbx_seq_one_letter_code
_entity_poly.pdbx_strand_id
1 'polypeptide(L)'
;DGIMNCGQGHPRAAGSFLRLLAKFARPGKLSLYDAVNRMTAMPAEKLGLTKKGRLNVGADADVVVFDLDKVEDLATFQNPTLPGRGIDYVWIGGRLAARDCRIIEGDLGRSVRK
;
A
#
# COMPACT_ATOMS: atom_id res chain seq x y z
N ASP A 1 6.12 -5.25 -10.65
CA ASP A 1 5.89 -6.47 -11.44
C ASP A 1 6.16 -7.74 -10.63
N GLY A 2 5.34 -7.96 -9.64
CA GLY A 2 5.26 -9.25 -8.95
C GLY A 2 3.99 -9.96 -9.43
N ILE A 3 4.12 -10.96 -10.28
CA ILE A 3 2.97 -11.74 -10.75
C ILE A 3 2.71 -12.85 -9.73
N MET A 4 1.42 -12.98 -9.35
CA MET A 4 0.92 -14.07 -8.51
C MET A 4 0.04 -14.97 -9.35
N ASN A 5 0.30 -16.26 -9.32
CA ASN A 5 -0.52 -17.27 -10.00
C ASN A 5 -0.83 -18.41 -9.03
N CYS A 6 -2.12 -18.65 -8.76
CA CYS A 6 -2.59 -19.70 -7.84
C CYS A 6 -1.86 -19.69 -6.47
N GLY A 7 -1.63 -18.52 -5.88
CA GLY A 7 -0.93 -18.38 -4.60
C GLY A 7 0.60 -18.53 -4.66
N GLN A 8 1.15 -18.75 -5.82
CA GLN A 8 2.60 -18.82 -6.09
C GLN A 8 3.08 -17.53 -6.73
N GLY A 9 4.32 -17.11 -6.41
CA GLY A 9 4.91 -15.92 -7.00
C GLY A 9 6.01 -15.32 -6.14
N HIS A 10 6.44 -14.11 -6.50
CA HIS A 10 7.47 -13.42 -5.73
C HIS A 10 6.83 -12.65 -4.56
N PRO A 11 7.35 -12.76 -3.32
CA PRO A 11 6.78 -12.09 -2.14
C PRO A 11 6.69 -10.57 -2.25
N ARG A 12 7.42 -9.94 -3.16
CA ARG A 12 7.32 -8.50 -3.43
C ARG A 12 5.93 -8.04 -3.89
N ALA A 13 5.14 -8.95 -4.47
CA ALA A 13 3.78 -8.61 -4.89
C ALA A 13 2.88 -8.20 -3.70
N ALA A 14 3.06 -8.84 -2.55
CA ALA A 14 2.31 -8.56 -1.32
C ALA A 14 3.06 -7.59 -0.37
N GLY A 15 4.40 -7.68 -0.28
CA GLY A 15 5.17 -7.08 0.80
C GLY A 15 5.96 -5.82 0.49
N SER A 16 6.11 -5.38 -0.78
CA SER A 16 7.06 -4.31 -1.15
C SER A 16 6.85 -3.00 -0.41
N PHE A 17 5.62 -2.52 -0.29
CA PHE A 17 5.34 -1.25 0.37
C PHE A 17 5.57 -1.30 1.87
N LEU A 18 5.12 -2.38 2.52
CA LEU A 18 5.37 -2.62 3.94
C LEU A 18 6.86 -2.74 4.23
N ARG A 19 7.61 -3.42 3.34
CA ARG A 19 9.06 -3.56 3.44
C ARG A 19 9.78 -2.22 3.35
N LEU A 20 9.33 -1.32 2.47
CA LEU A 20 9.88 0.04 2.38
C LEU A 20 9.72 0.78 3.71
N LEU A 21 8.53 0.73 4.30
CA LEU A 21 8.27 1.37 5.59
C LEU A 21 9.09 0.72 6.72
N ALA A 22 9.05 -0.60 6.85
CA ALA A 22 9.68 -1.33 7.96
C ALA A 22 11.22 -1.32 7.91
N LYS A 23 11.83 -1.43 6.74
CA LYS A 23 13.28 -1.60 6.59
C LYS A 23 14.05 -0.32 6.24
N PHE A 24 13.36 0.72 5.78
CA PHE A 24 14.00 1.96 5.36
C PHE A 24 13.45 3.18 6.09
N ALA A 25 12.14 3.34 6.22
CA ALA A 25 11.57 4.50 6.90
C ALA A 25 11.70 4.38 8.43
N ARG A 26 11.24 3.30 9.03
CA ARG A 26 11.30 3.10 10.48
C ARG A 26 12.72 3.24 11.08
N PRO A 27 13.79 2.65 10.51
CA PRO A 27 15.15 2.85 11.02
C PRO A 27 15.80 4.17 10.61
N GLY A 28 15.07 5.08 9.95
CA GLY A 28 15.57 6.40 9.56
C GLY A 28 16.53 6.43 8.36
N LYS A 29 16.65 5.34 7.59
CA LYS A 29 17.47 5.32 6.34
C LYS A 29 16.83 6.13 5.22
N LEU A 30 15.54 6.33 5.29
CA LEU A 30 14.73 7.17 4.41
C LEU A 30 13.72 7.91 5.31
N SER A 31 13.45 9.18 5.05
CA SER A 31 12.41 9.89 5.80
C SER A 31 11.04 9.25 5.54
N LEU A 32 10.16 9.26 6.54
CA LEU A 32 8.80 8.76 6.35
C LEU A 32 8.08 9.51 5.23
N TYR A 33 8.30 10.83 5.15
CA TYR A 33 7.75 11.66 4.08
C TYR A 33 8.20 11.17 2.70
N ASP A 34 9.49 10.95 2.50
CA ASP A 34 10.02 10.46 1.21
C ASP A 34 9.53 9.06 0.88
N ALA A 35 9.45 8.16 1.88
CA ALA A 35 8.90 6.82 1.69
C ALA A 35 7.45 6.88 1.19
N VAL A 36 6.60 7.64 1.87
CA VAL A 36 5.19 7.81 1.49
C VAL A 36 5.07 8.48 0.13
N ASN A 37 5.81 9.56 -0.12
CA ASN A 37 5.80 10.27 -1.40
C ASN A 37 6.15 9.35 -2.59
N ARG A 38 7.17 8.49 -2.44
CA ARG A 38 7.59 7.51 -3.45
C ARG A 38 6.54 6.43 -3.73
N MET A 39 5.65 6.15 -2.79
CA MET A 39 4.57 5.17 -2.94
C MET A 39 3.26 5.78 -3.42
N THR A 40 3.11 7.11 -3.38
CA THR A 40 1.82 7.79 -3.58
C THR A 40 1.90 8.92 -4.60
N ALA A 41 2.30 10.13 -4.18
CA ALA A 41 2.25 11.33 -5.02
C ALA A 41 3.18 11.25 -6.23
N MET A 42 4.40 10.76 -6.05
CA MET A 42 5.38 10.66 -7.15
C MET A 42 4.91 9.75 -8.30
N PRO A 43 4.45 8.50 -8.07
CA PRO A 43 3.90 7.68 -9.15
C PRO A 43 2.60 8.24 -9.73
N ALA A 44 1.73 8.85 -8.91
CA ALA A 44 0.52 9.49 -9.40
C ALA A 44 0.83 10.64 -10.36
N GLU A 45 1.79 11.50 -10.02
CA GLU A 45 2.26 12.59 -10.86
C GLU A 45 2.88 12.07 -12.17
N LYS A 46 3.75 11.06 -12.07
CA LYS A 46 4.38 10.43 -13.25
C LYS A 46 3.35 9.88 -14.23
N LEU A 47 2.24 9.33 -13.72
CA LEU A 47 1.14 8.80 -14.52
C LEU A 47 0.10 9.86 -14.90
N GLY A 48 0.22 11.11 -14.42
CA GLY A 48 -0.73 12.19 -14.67
C GLY A 48 -2.07 12.00 -13.96
N LEU A 49 -2.10 11.31 -12.83
CA LEU A 49 -3.30 11.04 -12.04
C LEU A 49 -3.52 12.17 -11.03
N THR A 50 -4.28 13.19 -11.40
CA THR A 50 -4.43 14.43 -10.62
C THR A 50 -5.21 14.25 -9.32
N LYS A 51 -6.06 13.21 -9.22
CA LYS A 51 -6.90 12.92 -8.05
C LYS A 51 -6.36 11.82 -7.13
N LYS A 52 -5.22 11.20 -7.48
CA LYS A 52 -4.63 10.09 -6.73
C LYS A 52 -3.36 10.51 -5.98
N GLY A 53 -2.97 9.73 -4.97
CA GLY A 53 -1.72 9.87 -4.23
C GLY A 53 -1.62 11.12 -3.35
N ARG A 54 -2.73 11.72 -2.96
CA ARG A 54 -2.79 12.96 -2.18
C ARG A 54 -4.05 13.04 -1.31
N LEU A 55 -3.98 13.82 -0.23
CA LEU A 55 -5.08 14.07 0.71
C LEU A 55 -5.55 15.54 0.59
N ASN A 56 -6.02 15.94 -0.59
CA ASN A 56 -6.51 17.28 -0.86
C ASN A 56 -8.03 17.26 -1.06
N VAL A 57 -8.69 18.38 -0.81
CA VAL A 57 -10.10 18.55 -1.19
C VAL A 57 -10.24 18.32 -2.70
N GLY A 58 -11.19 17.46 -3.09
CA GLY A 58 -11.42 17.05 -4.48
C GLY A 58 -10.56 15.89 -4.97
N ALA A 59 -9.62 15.38 -4.17
CA ALA A 59 -8.95 14.11 -4.47
C ALA A 59 -9.86 12.91 -4.15
N ASP A 60 -9.54 11.76 -4.74
CA ASP A 60 -10.21 10.51 -4.40
C ASP A 60 -9.89 10.12 -2.95
N ALA A 61 -10.90 9.65 -2.22
CA ALA A 61 -10.76 9.27 -0.81
C ALA A 61 -10.14 7.86 -0.67
N ASP A 62 -8.92 7.69 -1.21
CA ASP A 62 -8.10 6.50 -1.05
C ASP A 62 -7.12 6.78 0.09
N VAL A 63 -7.38 6.20 1.26
CA VAL A 63 -6.66 6.51 2.50
C VAL A 63 -6.17 5.25 3.17
N VAL A 64 -4.93 5.27 3.64
CA VAL A 64 -4.34 4.21 4.46
C VAL A 64 -3.94 4.79 5.80
N VAL A 65 -4.33 4.12 6.88
CA VAL A 65 -3.87 4.40 8.25
C VAL A 65 -2.98 3.24 8.69
N PHE A 66 -1.79 3.56 9.16
CA PHE A 66 -0.82 2.56 9.61
C PHE A 66 -0.02 3.05 10.81
N ASP A 67 0.48 2.11 11.59
CA ASP A 67 1.41 2.34 12.69
C ASP A 67 2.83 1.97 12.24
N LEU A 68 3.70 2.97 12.07
CA LEU A 68 5.06 2.77 11.57
C LEU A 68 5.88 1.79 12.44
N ASP A 69 5.65 1.79 13.74
CA ASP A 69 6.38 0.92 14.66
C ASP A 69 5.96 -0.55 14.54
N LYS A 70 4.72 -0.80 14.08
CA LYS A 70 4.14 -2.12 13.90
C LYS A 70 4.18 -2.65 12.46
N VAL A 71 4.45 -1.78 11.47
CA VAL A 71 4.48 -2.20 10.06
C VAL A 71 5.51 -3.30 9.84
N GLU A 72 5.08 -4.42 9.25
CA GLU A 72 5.94 -5.57 8.98
C GLU A 72 5.54 -6.27 7.68
N ASP A 73 6.54 -6.57 6.85
CA ASP A 73 6.42 -7.45 5.69
C ASP A 73 6.61 -8.91 6.15
N LEU A 74 5.58 -9.72 6.05
CA LEU A 74 5.59 -11.12 6.42
C LEU A 74 5.66 -12.07 5.21
N ALA A 75 5.61 -11.54 3.98
CA ALA A 75 5.66 -12.36 2.78
C ALA A 75 7.04 -13.00 2.61
N THR A 76 7.07 -14.30 2.32
CA THR A 76 8.26 -15.10 2.08
C THR A 76 8.15 -15.84 0.75
N PHE A 77 9.25 -16.43 0.27
CA PHE A 77 9.20 -17.27 -0.93
C PHE A 77 8.32 -18.52 -0.75
N GLN A 78 8.25 -19.06 0.47
CA GLN A 78 7.40 -20.21 0.80
C GLN A 78 5.92 -19.80 0.93
N ASN A 79 5.66 -18.58 1.42
CA ASN A 79 4.32 -18.02 1.62
C ASN A 79 4.25 -16.59 1.06
N PRO A 80 4.23 -16.42 -0.28
CA PRO A 80 4.37 -15.11 -0.90
C PRO A 80 3.14 -14.21 -0.79
N THR A 81 2.00 -14.75 -0.34
CA THR A 81 0.72 -14.04 -0.18
C THR A 81 0.39 -13.70 1.27
N LEU A 82 1.31 -13.96 2.21
CA LEU A 82 1.06 -13.62 3.61
C LEU A 82 0.75 -12.12 3.76
N PRO A 83 -0.39 -11.77 4.38
CA PRO A 83 -0.67 -10.38 4.71
C PRO A 83 0.36 -9.85 5.71
N GLY A 84 0.72 -8.58 5.58
CA GLY A 84 1.61 -7.94 6.54
C GLY A 84 0.93 -7.54 7.84
N ARG A 85 1.60 -6.70 8.63
CA ARG A 85 1.09 -6.13 9.89
C ARG A 85 1.21 -4.62 9.90
N GLY A 86 0.49 -3.97 10.81
CA GLY A 86 0.60 -2.55 11.10
C GLY A 86 -0.16 -1.65 10.14
N ILE A 87 -1.03 -2.21 9.29
CA ILE A 87 -2.03 -1.46 8.54
C ILE A 87 -3.36 -1.56 9.28
N ASP A 88 -3.78 -0.47 9.89
CA ASP A 88 -5.00 -0.45 10.69
C ASP A 88 -6.25 -0.36 9.82
N TYR A 89 -6.25 0.57 8.85
CA TYR A 89 -7.38 0.81 7.96
C TYR A 89 -6.95 1.12 6.54
N VAL A 90 -7.75 0.67 5.57
CA VAL A 90 -7.64 1.05 4.16
C VAL A 90 -9.02 1.44 3.64
N TRP A 91 -9.16 2.66 3.12
CA TRP A 91 -10.34 3.11 2.38
C TRP A 91 -10.02 3.23 0.90
N ILE A 92 -10.98 2.85 0.07
CA ILE A 92 -10.94 3.03 -1.39
C ILE A 92 -12.20 3.78 -1.80
N GLY A 93 -12.04 4.97 -2.35
CA GLY A 93 -13.15 5.84 -2.72
C GLY A 93 -14.09 6.18 -1.55
N GLY A 94 -13.56 6.29 -0.33
CA GLY A 94 -14.30 6.56 0.89
C GLY A 94 -14.99 5.34 1.53
N ARG A 95 -14.88 4.13 0.96
CA ARG A 95 -15.42 2.88 1.50
C ARG A 95 -14.32 2.08 2.19
N LEU A 96 -14.64 1.51 3.36
CA LEU A 96 -13.69 0.70 4.12
C LEU A 96 -13.42 -0.63 3.40
N ALA A 97 -12.23 -0.75 2.81
CA ALA A 97 -11.79 -1.92 2.07
C ALA A 97 -11.15 -2.99 2.97
N ALA A 98 -10.31 -2.55 3.92
CA ALA A 98 -9.61 -3.46 4.82
C ALA A 98 -9.44 -2.83 6.22
N ARG A 99 -9.34 -3.71 7.22
CA ARG A 99 -9.05 -3.39 8.61
C ARG A 99 -8.12 -4.46 9.17
N ASP A 100 -7.10 -4.03 9.94
CA ASP A 100 -6.12 -4.93 10.57
C ASP A 100 -5.52 -5.95 9.57
N CYS A 101 -5.15 -5.46 8.37
CA CYS A 101 -4.64 -6.25 7.24
C CYS A 101 -5.61 -7.35 6.74
N ARG A 102 -6.91 -7.25 7.04
CA ARG A 102 -7.96 -8.17 6.57
C ARG A 102 -8.94 -7.46 5.66
N ILE A 103 -9.31 -8.09 4.56
CA ILE A 103 -10.29 -7.56 3.62
C ILE A 103 -11.67 -7.56 4.30
N ILE A 104 -12.33 -6.41 4.33
CA ILE A 104 -13.71 -6.20 4.80
C ILE A 104 -14.65 -6.18 3.60
N GLU A 105 -14.29 -5.43 2.55
CA GLU A 105 -15.06 -5.33 1.32
C GLU A 105 -14.13 -5.44 0.12
N GLY A 106 -14.36 -6.43 -0.74
CA GLY A 106 -13.66 -6.62 -2.01
C GLY A 106 -14.25 -5.77 -3.13
N ASP A 107 -13.63 -5.84 -4.31
CA ASP A 107 -14.12 -5.29 -5.59
C ASP A 107 -14.38 -3.76 -5.60
N LEU A 108 -13.78 -3.02 -4.67
CA LEU A 108 -13.83 -1.56 -4.62
C LEU A 108 -12.89 -0.88 -5.63
N GLY A 109 -11.89 -1.62 -6.10
CA GLY A 109 -10.94 -1.15 -7.10
C GLY A 109 -11.56 -0.99 -8.48
N ARG A 110 -11.11 -0.01 -9.22
CA ARG A 110 -11.50 0.21 -10.62
C ARG A 110 -10.30 0.61 -11.46
N SER A 111 -10.38 0.32 -12.75
CA SER A 111 -9.37 0.78 -13.70
C SER A 111 -9.32 2.31 -13.70
N VAL A 112 -8.14 2.86 -13.49
CA VAL A 112 -7.90 4.31 -13.53
C VAL A 112 -7.36 4.66 -14.91
N ARG A 113 -8.01 5.59 -15.59
CA ARG A 113 -7.59 6.14 -16.88
C ARG A 113 -7.41 7.64 -16.75
N LYS A 114 -6.54 8.21 -17.61
CA LYS A 114 -6.42 9.66 -17.79
C LYS A 114 -7.68 10.22 -18.40
#